data_f1f0843e6c2fb2e202e03b7bfd7356d1
#
_entry.id   f1f0843e6c2fb2e202e03b7bfd7356d1
#
_cell.length_a   1.000
_cell.length_b   1.000
_cell.length_c   1.000
_cell.angle_alpha   90.00
_cell.angle_beta   90.00
_cell.angle_gamma   90.00
#
_symmetry.space_group_name_H-M   'P 1'
#
loop_
_entity.id
_entity.type
_entity.pdbx_description
1 polymer ?
#
loop_
_entity_poly.entity_id
_entity_poly.type
_entity_poly.pdbx_seq_one_letter_code
_entity_poly.pdbx_strand_id
1 'polypeptide(L)'
;VSTKTLTIPPSFMLGAAASAWQTEGWSGKKEGQDSWPDLWYKNDRQVWHEGYGPAVATDFYHRFREDVQLMKQAGLTHYRTSINWSRFLTDYENGVVDEEYAAYYDQLFDEMARNRIVPMICLEHYELPGYLLETYGGWASKKVVELYLLYVEKVFERFHQKVTRWFTFNEPIVVQTRVYLDALRWPYEQNTSTWMQWNHHKNLATAKVVKLFREKGYAGTVGCILNPEVTYPRSRAPHDVHAAAMYDLFYNRVFLDPMVKGAYPPELFTLPEKHQVSWDYTDDELAIIRENTVDELGINLYYPHRVKAPSRAWHPDTPFHPAYYYEPFELPGRRMNKSRGWEIGPFIIYDMAMRIKNEYGNIPWFVAESGMGVENEGQFRNADGVIEDDYRIAFIGEHLYQTLRAREDGANCHGYMLWAFTDNVSPMNAFKNRYGLVEIDLDHNRDRRAKKSLSWYRRLSDERQLTISFDDEWK
;
A
#
# COMPACT_ATOMS: atom_id res chain seq x y z
N VAL A 1 31.85 -15.50 4.19
CA VAL A 1 30.39 -15.50 4.39
C VAL A 1 30.13 -15.61 5.89
N SER A 2 29.52 -14.56 6.47
CA SER A 2 29.07 -14.61 7.87
C SER A 2 27.55 -14.92 7.88
N THR A 3 27.17 -15.84 8.76
CA THR A 3 25.76 -16.23 8.92
C THR A 3 25.22 -15.68 10.24
N LYS A 4 24.02 -15.11 10.22
CA LYS A 4 23.28 -14.72 11.42
C LYS A 4 21.93 -15.42 11.47
N THR A 5 21.55 -15.83 12.67
CA THR A 5 20.22 -16.37 12.96
C THR A 5 19.51 -15.45 13.96
N LEU A 6 18.31 -15.01 13.59
CA LEU A 6 17.44 -14.20 14.44
C LEU A 6 16.17 -14.97 14.77
N THR A 7 15.71 -14.85 16.01
CA THR A 7 14.43 -15.40 16.44
C THR A 7 13.30 -14.48 16.03
N ILE A 8 12.24 -15.05 15.48
CA ILE A 8 10.98 -14.36 15.18
C ILE A 8 10.05 -14.59 16.37
N PRO A 9 9.64 -13.53 17.10
CA PRO A 9 8.72 -13.71 18.22
C PRO A 9 7.44 -14.44 17.84
N PRO A 10 6.86 -15.30 18.70
CA PRO A 10 5.63 -16.03 18.37
C PRO A 10 4.43 -15.13 17.97
N SER A 11 4.37 -13.93 18.55
CA SER A 11 3.33 -12.94 18.26
C SER A 11 3.59 -12.10 17.00
N PHE A 12 4.77 -12.20 16.41
CA PHE A 12 5.12 -11.46 15.20
C PHE A 12 4.34 -11.98 14.00
N MET A 13 3.64 -11.09 13.31
CA MET A 13 2.82 -11.45 12.15
C MET A 13 3.70 -11.78 10.95
N LEU A 14 3.50 -12.93 10.36
CA LEU A 14 4.05 -13.31 9.07
C LEU A 14 2.90 -13.50 8.10
N GLY A 15 2.78 -12.61 7.14
CA GLY A 15 1.65 -12.60 6.25
C GLY A 15 1.99 -12.16 4.84
N ALA A 16 0.94 -11.94 4.09
CA ALA A 16 1.02 -11.42 2.73
C ALA A 16 -0.10 -10.41 2.48
N ALA A 17 0.13 -9.54 1.51
CA ALA A 17 -0.79 -8.49 1.13
C ALA A 17 -1.32 -8.68 -0.28
N ALA A 18 -2.51 -8.14 -0.51
CA ALA A 18 -3.16 -8.02 -1.81
C ALA A 18 -4.17 -6.85 -1.78
N SER A 19 -4.92 -6.68 -2.86
CA SER A 19 -6.08 -5.80 -2.92
C SER A 19 -7.20 -6.42 -3.74
N ALA A 20 -8.42 -5.94 -3.54
CA ALA A 20 -9.60 -6.45 -4.23
C ALA A 20 -9.49 -6.28 -5.75
N TRP A 21 -9.23 -5.07 -6.26
CA TRP A 21 -9.20 -4.83 -7.69
C TRP A 21 -8.06 -5.54 -8.43
N GLN A 22 -6.96 -5.84 -7.72
CA GLN A 22 -5.78 -6.48 -8.30
C GLN A 22 -5.90 -8.01 -8.38
N THR A 23 -6.90 -8.58 -7.72
CA THR A 23 -7.05 -10.04 -7.58
C THR A 23 -8.41 -10.59 -7.97
N GLU A 24 -9.51 -9.92 -7.61
CA GLU A 24 -10.86 -10.51 -7.68
C GLU A 24 -11.41 -10.71 -9.08
N GLY A 25 -11.19 -9.77 -9.98
CA GLY A 25 -11.86 -9.75 -11.29
C GLY A 25 -13.24 -9.09 -11.23
N TRP A 26 -13.96 -9.08 -12.37
CA TRP A 26 -15.26 -8.41 -12.51
C TRP A 26 -16.48 -9.32 -12.37
N SER A 27 -16.30 -10.60 -12.05
CA SER A 27 -17.43 -11.51 -11.89
C SER A 27 -18.43 -11.00 -10.85
N GLY A 28 -19.71 -10.93 -11.22
CA GLY A 28 -20.78 -10.41 -10.37
C GLY A 28 -20.85 -8.89 -10.25
N LYS A 29 -19.95 -8.14 -10.90
CA LYS A 29 -20.01 -6.68 -10.94
C LYS A 29 -21.23 -6.22 -11.72
N LYS A 30 -21.98 -5.28 -11.16
CA LYS A 30 -23.18 -4.69 -11.75
C LYS A 30 -22.87 -3.41 -12.50
N GLU A 31 -23.79 -2.97 -13.35
CA GLU A 31 -23.70 -1.67 -13.99
C GLU A 31 -23.60 -0.55 -12.95
N GLY A 32 -22.73 0.44 -13.21
CA GLY A 32 -22.47 1.54 -12.29
C GLY A 32 -21.46 1.25 -11.18
N GLN A 33 -20.93 0.03 -11.08
CA GLN A 33 -19.96 -0.35 -10.05
C GLN A 33 -18.48 -0.29 -10.50
N ASP A 34 -18.18 0.49 -11.54
CA ASP A 34 -16.78 0.70 -11.92
C ASP A 34 -16.04 1.53 -10.87
N SER A 35 -14.85 1.06 -10.52
CA SER A 35 -13.88 1.82 -9.71
C SER A 35 -12.96 2.65 -10.60
N TRP A 36 -12.13 3.53 -9.98
CA TRP A 36 -11.10 4.26 -10.73
C TRP A 36 -10.17 3.35 -11.56
N PRO A 37 -9.61 2.22 -11.03
CA PRO A 37 -8.81 1.33 -11.85
C PRO A 37 -9.59 0.71 -13.02
N ASP A 38 -10.88 0.42 -12.84
CA ASP A 38 -11.73 -0.11 -13.90
C ASP A 38 -11.92 0.91 -15.03
N LEU A 39 -12.21 2.16 -14.67
CA LEU A 39 -12.34 3.25 -15.62
C LEU A 39 -11.04 3.52 -16.36
N TRP A 40 -9.93 3.53 -15.66
CA TRP A 40 -8.62 3.69 -16.26
C TRP A 40 -8.34 2.58 -17.29
N TYR A 41 -8.57 1.33 -16.91
CA TYR A 41 -8.41 0.19 -17.81
C TYR A 41 -9.32 0.27 -19.05
N LYS A 42 -10.57 0.70 -18.87
CA LYS A 42 -11.53 0.86 -19.97
C LYS A 42 -11.17 1.99 -20.92
N ASN A 43 -10.70 3.12 -20.39
CA ASN A 43 -10.41 4.32 -21.16
C ASN A 43 -9.02 4.32 -21.81
N ASP A 44 -8.08 3.55 -21.26
CA ASP A 44 -6.67 3.62 -21.69
C ASP A 44 -6.01 2.23 -21.62
N ARG A 45 -6.66 1.24 -22.23
CA ARG A 45 -6.23 -0.16 -22.18
C ARG A 45 -4.83 -0.40 -22.75
N GLN A 46 -4.41 0.41 -23.70
CA GLN A 46 -3.13 0.25 -24.40
C GLN A 46 -1.90 0.47 -23.49
N VAL A 47 -2.06 1.18 -22.34
CA VAL A 47 -0.95 1.37 -21.41
C VAL A 47 -0.76 0.16 -20.47
N TRP A 48 -1.72 -0.78 -20.47
CA TRP A 48 -1.65 -1.99 -19.66
C TRP A 48 -0.91 -3.09 -20.40
N HIS A 49 0.15 -3.60 -19.79
CA HIS A 49 1.03 -4.60 -20.43
C HIS A 49 0.24 -5.81 -20.93
N GLU A 50 0.37 -6.12 -22.21
CA GLU A 50 -0.34 -7.19 -22.91
C GLU A 50 -1.87 -7.15 -22.78
N GLY A 51 -2.43 -6.00 -22.37
CA GLY A 51 -3.85 -5.82 -22.19
C GLY A 51 -4.46 -6.54 -20.98
N TYR A 52 -3.65 -7.09 -20.10
CA TYR A 52 -4.11 -7.64 -18.82
C TYR A 52 -4.46 -6.53 -17.85
N GLY A 53 -5.48 -6.75 -17.03
CA GLY A 53 -5.97 -5.75 -16.09
C GLY A 53 -6.98 -6.31 -15.09
N PRO A 54 -7.83 -5.46 -14.50
CA PRO A 54 -8.73 -5.86 -13.42
C PRO A 54 -9.90 -6.77 -13.84
N ALA A 55 -10.15 -6.94 -15.14
CA ALA A 55 -11.36 -7.64 -15.61
C ALA A 55 -11.43 -9.11 -15.15
N VAL A 56 -10.28 -9.82 -15.17
CA VAL A 56 -10.16 -11.18 -14.65
C VAL A 56 -9.21 -11.19 -13.45
N ALA A 57 -8.16 -10.39 -13.52
CA ALA A 57 -7.08 -10.36 -12.53
C ALA A 57 -6.56 -11.78 -12.25
N THR A 58 -6.62 -12.25 -11.01
CA THR A 58 -6.27 -13.62 -10.67
C THR A 58 -7.49 -14.54 -10.50
N ASP A 59 -8.68 -14.02 -10.77
CA ASP A 59 -9.96 -14.69 -10.51
C ASP A 59 -10.15 -15.13 -9.04
N PHE A 60 -9.64 -14.33 -8.12
CA PHE A 60 -9.73 -14.61 -6.68
C PHE A 60 -11.18 -14.74 -6.19
N TYR A 61 -12.11 -14.00 -6.79
CA TYR A 61 -13.53 -14.07 -6.46
C TYR A 61 -14.08 -15.51 -6.50
N HIS A 62 -13.67 -16.30 -7.49
CA HIS A 62 -14.08 -17.71 -7.61
C HIS A 62 -13.11 -18.68 -6.92
N ARG A 63 -11.83 -18.31 -6.77
CA ARG A 63 -10.76 -19.22 -6.38
C ARG A 63 -10.19 -18.96 -4.99
N PHE A 64 -10.85 -18.13 -4.19
CA PHE A 64 -10.34 -17.73 -2.87
C PHE A 64 -10.16 -18.92 -1.91
N ARG A 65 -11.00 -19.96 -2.00
CA ARG A 65 -10.85 -21.14 -1.14
C ARG A 65 -9.55 -21.89 -1.42
N GLU A 66 -9.22 -22.04 -2.69
CA GLU A 66 -7.93 -22.61 -3.12
C GLU A 66 -6.76 -21.76 -2.61
N ASP A 67 -6.86 -20.45 -2.77
CA ASP A 67 -5.81 -19.53 -2.35
C ASP A 67 -5.64 -19.53 -0.81
N VAL A 68 -6.72 -19.61 -0.04
CA VAL A 68 -6.65 -19.72 1.43
C VAL A 68 -5.97 -21.02 1.86
N GLN A 69 -6.19 -22.14 1.15
CA GLN A 69 -5.46 -23.39 1.41
C GLN A 69 -3.96 -23.24 1.12
N LEU A 70 -3.60 -22.54 0.04
CA LEU A 70 -2.20 -22.25 -0.28
C LEU A 70 -1.57 -21.31 0.76
N MET A 71 -2.31 -20.33 1.27
CA MET A 71 -1.87 -19.46 2.38
C MET A 71 -1.56 -20.27 3.64
N LYS A 72 -2.42 -21.22 3.97
CA LYS A 72 -2.17 -22.16 5.08
C LYS A 72 -0.90 -22.99 4.84
N GLN A 73 -0.71 -23.50 3.63
CA GLN A 73 0.50 -24.23 3.25
C GLN A 73 1.76 -23.38 3.35
N ALA A 74 1.66 -22.07 3.06
CA ALA A 74 2.75 -21.11 3.22
C ALA A 74 2.99 -20.71 4.68
N GLY A 75 2.12 -21.10 5.62
CA GLY A 75 2.23 -20.75 7.03
C GLY A 75 1.87 -19.30 7.35
N LEU A 76 1.03 -18.67 6.54
CA LEU A 76 0.58 -17.30 6.82
C LEU A 76 -0.21 -17.25 8.12
N THR A 77 0.10 -16.26 8.96
CA THR A 77 -0.69 -15.95 10.16
C THR A 77 -1.77 -14.91 9.87
N HIS A 78 -1.50 -14.01 8.92
CA HIS A 78 -2.34 -12.88 8.53
C HIS A 78 -2.38 -12.74 7.03
N TYR A 79 -3.51 -12.28 6.52
CA TYR A 79 -3.67 -11.90 5.11
C TYR A 79 -4.35 -10.53 5.03
N ARG A 80 -3.70 -9.59 4.37
CA ARG A 80 -4.21 -8.26 4.15
C ARG A 80 -4.79 -8.14 2.74
N THR A 81 -6.01 -7.68 2.65
CA THR A 81 -6.64 -7.31 1.37
C THR A 81 -7.54 -6.09 1.58
N SER A 82 -8.32 -5.71 0.59
CA SER A 82 -9.30 -4.63 0.67
C SER A 82 -10.71 -5.14 0.40
N ILE A 83 -11.70 -4.32 0.78
CA ILE A 83 -13.06 -4.41 0.27
C ILE A 83 -13.18 -3.37 -0.84
N ASN A 84 -13.67 -3.77 -2.01
CA ASN A 84 -13.85 -2.85 -3.12
C ASN A 84 -15.09 -1.99 -2.88
N TRP A 85 -14.89 -0.72 -2.52
CA TRP A 85 -15.97 0.23 -2.26
C TRP A 85 -16.95 0.31 -3.43
N SER A 86 -16.45 0.35 -4.66
CA SER A 86 -17.32 0.49 -5.84
C SER A 86 -18.28 -0.68 -6.03
N ARG A 87 -17.94 -1.87 -5.52
CA ARG A 87 -18.76 -3.08 -5.63
C ARG A 87 -19.58 -3.38 -4.39
N PHE A 88 -19.17 -2.88 -3.23
CA PHE A 88 -19.86 -3.14 -1.97
C PHE A 88 -21.24 -2.48 -1.90
N LEU A 89 -21.43 -1.37 -2.62
CA LEU A 89 -22.68 -0.65 -2.70
C LEU A 89 -23.27 -0.68 -4.13
N THR A 90 -24.58 -0.75 -4.24
CA THR A 90 -25.33 -0.53 -5.47
C THR A 90 -25.85 0.91 -5.58
N ASP A 91 -25.98 1.61 -4.47
CA ASP A 91 -26.34 3.02 -4.38
C ASP A 91 -25.42 3.71 -3.38
N TYR A 92 -24.52 4.54 -3.90
CA TYR A 92 -23.51 5.23 -3.09
C TYR A 92 -24.10 6.38 -2.26
N GLU A 93 -25.18 7.00 -2.75
CA GLU A 93 -25.83 8.13 -2.08
C GLU A 93 -26.63 7.69 -0.85
N ASN A 94 -27.22 6.51 -0.90
CA ASN A 94 -28.07 5.96 0.14
C ASN A 94 -27.45 4.80 0.90
N GLY A 95 -26.25 4.35 0.53
CA GLY A 95 -25.55 3.27 1.21
C GLY A 95 -26.23 1.90 1.09
N VAL A 96 -26.79 1.60 -0.09
CA VAL A 96 -27.45 0.32 -0.34
C VAL A 96 -26.38 -0.74 -0.65
N VAL A 97 -26.31 -1.75 0.22
CA VAL A 97 -25.31 -2.84 0.13
C VAL A 97 -25.63 -3.78 -1.01
N ASP A 98 -24.63 -4.16 -1.79
CA ASP A 98 -24.68 -5.30 -2.70
C ASP A 98 -24.56 -6.61 -1.88
N GLU A 99 -25.67 -7.22 -1.59
CA GLU A 99 -25.73 -8.40 -0.71
C GLU A 99 -24.98 -9.61 -1.26
N GLU A 100 -24.91 -9.76 -2.57
CA GLU A 100 -24.13 -10.85 -3.21
C GLU A 100 -22.64 -10.65 -2.96
N TYR A 101 -22.14 -9.43 -3.13
CA TYR A 101 -20.74 -9.11 -2.89
C TYR A 101 -20.39 -9.14 -1.39
N ALA A 102 -21.29 -8.68 -0.52
CA ALA A 102 -21.11 -8.76 0.92
C ALA A 102 -21.06 -10.23 1.39
N ALA A 103 -21.92 -11.10 0.85
CA ALA A 103 -21.90 -12.52 1.14
C ALA A 103 -20.60 -13.22 0.72
N TYR A 104 -19.98 -12.78 -0.38
CA TYR A 104 -18.65 -13.26 -0.78
C TYR A 104 -17.59 -12.97 0.31
N TYR A 105 -17.57 -11.78 0.88
CA TYR A 105 -16.65 -11.46 1.99
C TYR A 105 -16.95 -12.23 3.26
N ASP A 106 -18.23 -12.47 3.58
CA ASP A 106 -18.58 -13.36 4.70
C ASP A 106 -17.94 -14.74 4.51
N GLN A 107 -18.04 -15.31 3.31
CA GLN A 107 -17.46 -16.61 2.98
C GLN A 107 -15.94 -16.60 3.03
N LEU A 108 -15.31 -15.55 2.51
CA LEU A 108 -13.85 -15.37 2.55
C LEU A 108 -13.33 -15.30 3.99
N PHE A 109 -13.96 -14.48 4.84
CA PHE A 109 -13.53 -14.34 6.23
C PHE A 109 -13.78 -15.63 7.04
N ASP A 110 -14.85 -16.33 6.78
CA ASP A 110 -15.12 -17.62 7.41
C ASP A 110 -14.10 -18.69 6.98
N GLU A 111 -13.72 -18.70 5.71
CA GLU A 111 -12.68 -19.62 5.20
C GLU A 111 -11.31 -19.30 5.82
N MET A 112 -10.96 -18.04 5.93
CA MET A 112 -9.73 -17.61 6.60
C MET A 112 -9.72 -18.02 8.06
N ALA A 113 -10.83 -17.82 8.79
CA ALA A 113 -10.96 -18.22 10.20
C ALA A 113 -10.80 -19.73 10.39
N ARG A 114 -11.43 -20.56 9.53
CA ARG A 114 -11.25 -22.02 9.54
C ARG A 114 -9.79 -22.46 9.38
N ASN A 115 -9.01 -21.67 8.66
CA ASN A 115 -7.59 -21.93 8.40
C ASN A 115 -6.65 -21.16 9.35
N ARG A 116 -7.20 -20.50 10.37
CA ARG A 116 -6.45 -19.71 11.38
C ARG A 116 -5.61 -18.58 10.77
N ILE A 117 -6.12 -17.96 9.73
CA ILE A 117 -5.53 -16.79 9.09
C ILE A 117 -6.36 -15.58 9.48
N VAL A 118 -5.72 -14.58 10.08
CA VAL A 118 -6.38 -13.36 10.53
C VAL A 118 -6.53 -12.37 9.37
N PRO A 119 -7.75 -11.91 9.06
CA PRO A 119 -7.95 -10.87 8.06
C PRO A 119 -7.52 -9.50 8.56
N MET A 120 -6.85 -8.74 7.70
CA MET A 120 -6.52 -7.33 7.87
C MET A 120 -7.09 -6.59 6.67
N ILE A 121 -8.04 -5.69 6.90
CA ILE A 121 -8.89 -5.17 5.81
C ILE A 121 -8.69 -3.68 5.61
N CYS A 122 -8.31 -3.34 4.39
CA CYS A 122 -8.26 -1.98 3.89
C CYS A 122 -9.63 -1.59 3.33
N LEU A 123 -10.14 -0.44 3.74
CA LEU A 123 -11.46 0.05 3.32
C LEU A 123 -11.44 0.67 1.92
N GLU A 124 -10.28 1.15 1.47
CA GLU A 124 -10.08 1.64 0.10
C GLU A 124 -8.63 1.41 -0.32
N HIS A 125 -8.43 0.69 -1.43
CA HIS A 125 -7.14 0.47 -2.09
C HIS A 125 -7.23 0.93 -3.54
N TYR A 126 -7.42 2.25 -3.75
CA TYR A 126 -7.65 2.91 -5.04
C TYR A 126 -9.05 2.65 -5.65
N GLU A 127 -9.94 1.97 -4.92
CA GLU A 127 -11.26 1.55 -5.43
C GLU A 127 -12.33 2.66 -5.26
N LEU A 128 -11.95 3.91 -5.45
CA LEU A 128 -12.89 5.02 -5.50
C LEU A 128 -13.95 4.73 -6.59
N PRO A 129 -15.26 4.75 -6.27
CA PRO A 129 -16.29 4.58 -7.28
C PRO A 129 -16.20 5.62 -8.39
N GLY A 130 -16.24 5.14 -9.63
CA GLY A 130 -16.22 6.01 -10.80
C GLY A 130 -17.35 7.04 -10.81
N TYR A 131 -18.54 6.64 -10.34
CA TYR A 131 -19.66 7.54 -10.11
C TYR A 131 -19.29 8.76 -9.27
N LEU A 132 -18.53 8.58 -8.18
CA LEU A 132 -18.13 9.66 -7.30
C LEU A 132 -17.04 10.54 -7.92
N LEU A 133 -16.17 9.95 -8.75
CA LEU A 133 -15.19 10.71 -9.51
C LEU A 133 -15.89 11.61 -10.56
N GLU A 134 -16.83 11.06 -11.31
CA GLU A 134 -17.55 11.76 -12.38
C GLU A 134 -18.53 12.80 -11.83
N THR A 135 -19.24 12.49 -10.73
CA THR A 135 -20.28 13.36 -10.17
C THR A 135 -19.71 14.48 -9.31
N TYR A 136 -18.69 14.20 -8.50
CA TYR A 136 -18.19 15.12 -7.47
C TYR A 136 -16.70 15.52 -7.64
N GLY A 137 -16.00 14.98 -8.62
CA GLY A 137 -14.55 15.15 -8.72
C GLY A 137 -13.77 14.34 -7.69
N GLY A 138 -14.32 13.22 -7.24
CA GLY A 138 -13.70 12.36 -6.25
C GLY A 138 -13.44 13.07 -4.93
N TRP A 139 -12.27 12.86 -4.36
CA TRP A 139 -11.88 13.42 -3.07
C TRP A 139 -11.68 14.95 -3.05
N ALA A 140 -11.86 15.64 -4.17
CA ALA A 140 -11.94 17.10 -4.17
C ALA A 140 -13.17 17.62 -3.42
N SER A 141 -14.23 16.83 -3.30
CA SER A 141 -15.49 17.19 -2.66
C SER A 141 -15.64 16.62 -1.25
N LYS A 142 -16.08 17.46 -0.30
CA LYS A 142 -16.47 17.02 1.05
C LYS A 142 -17.62 16.02 1.03
N LYS A 143 -18.47 16.07 0.01
CA LYS A 143 -19.56 15.09 -0.16
C LYS A 143 -19.01 13.67 -0.26
N VAL A 144 -17.89 13.49 -0.90
CA VAL A 144 -17.23 12.15 -0.99
C VAL A 144 -16.75 11.66 0.38
N VAL A 145 -16.30 12.56 1.25
CA VAL A 145 -15.98 12.19 2.65
C VAL A 145 -17.22 11.65 3.37
N GLU A 146 -18.37 12.31 3.24
CA GLU A 146 -19.63 11.86 3.85
C GLU A 146 -20.06 10.49 3.30
N LEU A 147 -19.98 10.31 1.99
CA LEU A 147 -20.37 9.05 1.33
C LEU A 147 -19.40 7.90 1.64
N TYR A 148 -18.13 8.21 1.83
CA TYR A 148 -17.15 7.25 2.33
C TYR A 148 -17.49 6.78 3.75
N LEU A 149 -17.85 7.70 4.64
CA LEU A 149 -18.30 7.37 6.00
C LEU A 149 -19.54 6.46 5.99
N LEU A 150 -20.49 6.75 5.12
CA LEU A 150 -21.69 5.91 4.94
C LEU A 150 -21.33 4.49 4.49
N TYR A 151 -20.43 4.37 3.52
CA TYR A 151 -19.89 3.08 3.10
C TYR A 151 -19.21 2.33 4.24
N VAL A 152 -18.31 3.00 4.96
CA VAL A 152 -17.56 2.42 6.08
C VAL A 152 -18.50 1.95 7.19
N GLU A 153 -19.54 2.73 7.51
CA GLU A 153 -20.55 2.32 8.50
C GLU A 153 -21.21 1.01 8.10
N LYS A 154 -21.60 0.85 6.83
CA LYS A 154 -22.19 -0.39 6.31
C LYS A 154 -21.22 -1.58 6.36
N VAL A 155 -19.95 -1.35 6.07
CA VAL A 155 -18.91 -2.37 6.19
C VAL A 155 -18.74 -2.81 7.66
N PHE A 156 -18.64 -1.87 8.58
CA PHE A 156 -18.49 -2.16 10.00
C PHE A 156 -19.71 -2.90 10.57
N GLU A 157 -20.92 -2.46 10.24
CA GLU A 157 -22.15 -3.14 10.64
C GLU A 157 -22.13 -4.62 10.22
N ARG A 158 -21.66 -4.91 9.02
CA ARG A 158 -21.64 -6.26 8.47
C ARG A 158 -20.53 -7.14 9.05
N PHE A 159 -19.33 -6.60 9.25
CA PHE A 159 -18.11 -7.42 9.42
C PHE A 159 -17.37 -7.20 10.76
N HIS A 160 -17.81 -6.30 11.65
CA HIS A 160 -17.06 -5.98 12.88
C HIS A 160 -16.82 -7.19 13.79
N GLN A 161 -17.63 -8.23 13.69
CA GLN A 161 -17.45 -9.46 14.48
C GLN A 161 -16.41 -10.42 13.86
N LYS A 162 -16.11 -10.27 12.57
CA LYS A 162 -15.18 -11.13 11.82
C LYS A 162 -13.83 -10.48 11.60
N VAL A 163 -13.79 -9.17 11.56
CA VAL A 163 -12.59 -8.36 11.31
C VAL A 163 -12.41 -7.34 12.42
N THR A 164 -11.24 -7.30 13.01
CA THR A 164 -10.89 -6.39 14.11
C THR A 164 -9.71 -5.48 13.80
N ARG A 165 -9.10 -5.63 12.62
CA ARG A 165 -8.00 -4.76 12.17
C ARG A 165 -8.37 -4.13 10.84
N TRP A 166 -8.64 -2.83 10.90
CA TRP A 166 -9.12 -2.02 9.80
C TRP A 166 -8.12 -0.94 9.43
N PHE A 167 -8.02 -0.66 8.14
CA PHE A 167 -7.19 0.39 7.59
C PHE A 167 -8.03 1.26 6.66
N THR A 168 -7.98 2.57 6.86
CA THR A 168 -8.85 3.49 6.11
C THR A 168 -8.47 3.54 4.64
N PHE A 169 -7.17 3.60 4.35
CA PHE A 169 -6.64 3.64 2.99
C PHE A 169 -5.37 2.80 2.88
N ASN A 170 -5.12 2.31 1.66
CA ASN A 170 -3.79 1.93 1.23
C ASN A 170 -3.20 3.07 0.40
N GLU A 171 -2.03 3.55 0.81
CA GLU A 171 -1.28 4.57 0.08
C GLU A 171 -2.15 5.77 -0.34
N PRO A 172 -2.72 6.51 0.61
CA PRO A 172 -3.71 7.55 0.32
C PRO A 172 -3.20 8.65 -0.63
N ILE A 173 -1.90 8.82 -0.76
CA ILE A 173 -1.26 9.85 -1.60
C ILE A 173 -1.14 9.44 -3.08
N VAL A 174 -1.14 8.14 -3.41
CA VAL A 174 -0.66 7.65 -4.71
C VAL A 174 -1.55 8.06 -5.88
N VAL A 175 -2.87 7.86 -5.79
CA VAL A 175 -3.78 8.14 -6.91
C VAL A 175 -3.67 9.59 -7.35
N GLN A 176 -3.87 10.53 -6.43
CA GLN A 176 -3.84 11.96 -6.76
C GLN A 176 -2.44 12.45 -7.18
N THR A 177 -1.38 11.86 -6.66
CA THR A 177 -0.02 12.18 -7.10
C THR A 177 0.17 11.79 -8.56
N ARG A 178 -0.20 10.57 -8.92
CA ARG A 178 -0.04 10.08 -10.30
C ARG A 178 -1.00 10.74 -11.29
N VAL A 179 -2.17 11.15 -10.84
CA VAL A 179 -3.16 11.83 -11.69
C VAL A 179 -2.90 13.33 -11.77
N TYR A 180 -2.81 14.01 -10.61
CA TYR A 180 -2.87 15.49 -10.54
C TYR A 180 -1.51 16.18 -10.40
N LEU A 181 -0.45 15.49 -9.99
CA LEU A 181 0.90 16.05 -10.01
C LEU A 181 1.66 15.61 -11.26
N ASP A 182 1.78 14.30 -11.43
CA ASP A 182 2.69 13.72 -12.43
C ASP A 182 2.03 13.59 -13.81
N ALA A 183 0.70 13.62 -13.88
CA ALA A 183 -0.09 13.33 -15.09
C ALA A 183 0.32 12.03 -15.79
N LEU A 184 0.63 10.99 -15.00
CA LEU A 184 1.09 9.68 -15.48
C LEU A 184 0.01 8.61 -15.53
N ARG A 185 -1.15 8.88 -14.92
CA ARG A 185 -2.30 7.97 -14.89
C ARG A 185 -3.58 8.68 -15.27
N TRP A 186 -4.49 7.94 -15.89
CA TRP A 186 -5.80 8.45 -16.28
C TRP A 186 -6.54 9.07 -15.08
N PRO A 187 -7.18 10.25 -15.24
CA PRO A 187 -7.41 11.06 -16.47
C PRO A 187 -6.29 12.04 -16.86
N TYR A 188 -5.05 11.92 -16.36
CA TYR A 188 -3.88 12.70 -16.77
C TYR A 188 -3.99 14.21 -16.56
N GLU A 189 -4.67 14.62 -15.53
CA GLU A 189 -4.83 16.03 -15.18
C GLU A 189 -3.63 16.56 -14.40
N GLN A 190 -3.35 17.86 -14.55
CA GLN A 190 -2.31 18.54 -13.77
C GLN A 190 -2.93 19.66 -12.94
N ASN A 191 -3.04 19.47 -11.62
CA ASN A 191 -3.61 20.45 -10.70
C ASN A 191 -3.14 20.19 -9.26
N THR A 192 -2.13 20.92 -8.82
CA THR A 192 -1.55 20.75 -7.48
C THR A 192 -2.54 21.13 -6.37
N SER A 193 -3.43 22.08 -6.60
CA SER A 193 -4.49 22.43 -5.63
C SER A 193 -5.45 21.25 -5.42
N THR A 194 -5.87 20.60 -6.49
CA THR A 194 -6.70 19.37 -6.40
C THR A 194 -5.95 18.26 -5.66
N TRP A 195 -4.67 18.06 -5.94
CA TRP A 195 -3.83 17.10 -5.21
C TRP A 195 -3.83 17.37 -3.70
N MET A 196 -3.64 18.62 -3.29
CA MET A 196 -3.62 18.96 -1.86
C MET A 196 -5.02 18.81 -1.23
N GLN A 197 -6.08 19.15 -1.94
CA GLN A 197 -7.45 18.97 -1.47
C GLN A 197 -7.79 17.49 -1.24
N TRP A 198 -7.38 16.60 -2.15
CA TRP A 198 -7.52 15.15 -1.96
C TRP A 198 -6.78 14.67 -0.71
N ASN A 199 -5.55 15.14 -0.50
CA ASN A 199 -4.77 14.80 0.69
C ASN A 199 -5.51 15.19 1.97
N HIS A 200 -6.05 16.41 2.03
CA HIS A 200 -6.80 16.88 3.20
C HIS A 200 -8.05 16.05 3.45
N HIS A 201 -8.85 15.81 2.43
CA HIS A 201 -10.10 15.06 2.57
C HIS A 201 -9.86 13.60 2.98
N LYS A 202 -8.79 12.97 2.53
CA LYS A 202 -8.42 11.62 2.99
C LYS A 202 -7.92 11.60 4.44
N ASN A 203 -7.17 12.60 4.87
CA ASN A 203 -6.82 12.77 6.29
C ASN A 203 -8.07 12.97 7.15
N LEU A 204 -8.99 13.84 6.71
CA LEU A 204 -10.26 14.08 7.40
C LEU A 204 -11.12 12.82 7.46
N ALA A 205 -11.24 12.10 6.36
CA ALA A 205 -11.97 10.84 6.28
C ALA A 205 -11.41 9.80 7.25
N THR A 206 -10.08 9.66 7.33
CA THR A 206 -9.43 8.76 8.28
C THR A 206 -9.78 9.11 9.72
N ALA A 207 -9.67 10.38 10.11
CA ALA A 207 -10.02 10.83 11.45
C ALA A 207 -11.51 10.57 11.78
N LYS A 208 -12.40 10.82 10.84
CA LYS A 208 -13.84 10.54 10.99
C LYS A 208 -14.14 9.05 11.14
N VAL A 209 -13.44 8.18 10.42
CA VAL A 209 -13.58 6.72 10.57
C VAL A 209 -13.09 6.27 11.95
N VAL A 210 -11.95 6.77 12.41
CA VAL A 210 -11.44 6.49 13.76
C VAL A 210 -12.48 6.90 14.81
N LYS A 211 -13.04 8.09 14.68
CA LYS A 211 -14.11 8.59 15.58
C LYS A 211 -15.33 7.68 15.55
N LEU A 212 -15.85 7.35 14.38
CA LEU A 212 -17.00 6.47 14.18
C LEU A 212 -16.78 5.10 14.84
N PHE A 213 -15.62 4.48 14.62
CA PHE A 213 -15.29 3.17 15.18
C PHE A 213 -15.28 3.19 16.71
N ARG A 214 -14.71 4.21 17.32
CA ARG A 214 -14.67 4.40 18.77
C ARG A 214 -16.06 4.65 19.36
N GLU A 215 -16.86 5.49 18.72
CA GLU A 215 -18.24 5.79 19.16
C GLU A 215 -19.15 4.57 19.11
N LYS A 216 -18.96 3.69 18.11
CA LYS A 216 -19.70 2.42 18.03
C LYS A 216 -19.23 1.38 19.04
N GLY A 217 -18.06 1.56 19.65
CA GLY A 217 -17.51 0.62 20.63
C GLY A 217 -17.10 -0.73 20.05
N TYR A 218 -16.78 -0.79 18.77
CA TYR A 218 -16.32 -2.03 18.14
C TYR A 218 -14.95 -2.46 18.67
N ALA A 219 -14.74 -3.77 18.77
CA ALA A 219 -13.46 -4.33 19.17
C ALA A 219 -12.44 -4.24 18.03
N GLY A 220 -11.20 -3.86 18.35
CA GLY A 220 -10.11 -3.83 17.40
C GLY A 220 -9.48 -2.46 17.22
N THR A 221 -8.85 -2.27 16.09
CA THR A 221 -8.05 -1.08 15.76
C THR A 221 -8.41 -0.51 14.39
N VAL A 222 -8.23 0.80 14.26
CA VAL A 222 -8.28 1.52 12.97
C VAL A 222 -6.93 2.18 12.73
N GLY A 223 -6.28 1.79 11.64
CA GLY A 223 -5.04 2.38 11.16
C GLY A 223 -5.17 2.94 9.75
N CYS A 224 -4.02 3.28 9.19
CA CYS A 224 -3.86 3.60 7.78
C CYS A 224 -2.59 2.93 7.26
N ILE A 225 -2.58 2.57 5.99
CA ILE A 225 -1.39 2.01 5.33
C ILE A 225 -0.76 3.09 4.49
N LEU A 226 0.42 3.54 4.90
CA LEU A 226 1.18 4.59 4.25
C LEU A 226 2.36 4.02 3.46
N ASN A 227 2.79 4.75 2.46
CA ASN A 227 3.98 4.45 1.67
C ASN A 227 5.02 5.59 1.82
N PRO A 228 5.58 5.80 3.02
CA PRO A 228 6.61 6.81 3.16
C PRO A 228 7.79 6.47 2.27
N GLU A 229 8.18 7.45 1.49
CA GLU A 229 9.34 7.35 0.62
C GLU A 229 10.57 7.74 1.43
N VAL A 230 11.27 6.73 1.97
CA VAL A 230 12.47 6.96 2.80
C VAL A 230 13.53 7.64 1.95
N THR A 231 13.82 8.91 2.27
CA THR A 231 14.52 9.83 1.38
C THR A 231 15.93 10.09 1.85
N TYR A 232 16.88 9.99 0.92
CA TYR A 232 18.31 10.21 1.16
C TYR A 232 18.83 11.35 0.29
N PRO A 233 19.44 12.39 0.87
CA PRO A 233 20.08 13.46 0.09
C PRO A 233 21.37 12.92 -0.58
N ARG A 234 21.70 13.47 -1.74
CA ARG A 234 22.95 13.14 -2.45
C ARG A 234 24.19 13.38 -1.58
N SER A 235 24.16 14.41 -0.77
CA SER A 235 25.28 14.81 0.09
C SER A 235 24.78 15.46 1.39
N ARG A 236 25.72 15.79 2.28
CA ARG A 236 25.46 16.56 3.50
C ARG A 236 25.43 18.07 3.26
N ALA A 237 25.60 18.53 2.04
CA ALA A 237 25.51 19.95 1.73
C ALA A 237 24.11 20.49 2.05
N PRO A 238 23.98 21.71 2.62
CA PRO A 238 22.68 22.24 3.06
C PRO A 238 21.60 22.22 1.98
N HIS A 239 21.94 22.49 0.74
CA HIS A 239 20.98 22.49 -0.36
C HIS A 239 20.44 21.08 -0.72
N ASP A 240 21.28 20.03 -0.63
CA ASP A 240 20.81 18.65 -0.84
C ASP A 240 19.97 18.17 0.35
N VAL A 241 20.36 18.53 1.57
CA VAL A 241 19.58 18.24 2.79
C VAL A 241 18.22 18.94 2.73
N HIS A 242 18.17 20.19 2.29
CA HIS A 242 16.92 20.92 2.10
C HIS A 242 16.02 20.25 1.05
N ALA A 243 16.57 19.83 -0.08
CA ALA A 243 15.82 19.10 -1.11
C ALA A 243 15.16 17.83 -0.54
N ALA A 244 15.90 17.05 0.27
CA ALA A 244 15.35 15.86 0.93
C ALA A 244 14.27 16.22 1.97
N ALA A 245 14.44 17.31 2.73
CA ALA A 245 13.43 17.77 3.68
C ALA A 245 12.13 18.21 3.00
N MET A 246 12.22 18.87 1.85
CA MET A 246 11.06 19.30 1.07
C MET A 246 10.36 18.10 0.40
N TYR A 247 11.13 17.14 -0.09
CA TYR A 247 10.58 15.87 -0.58
C TYR A 247 9.78 15.16 0.50
N ASP A 248 10.35 15.03 1.68
CA ASP A 248 9.72 14.43 2.84
C ASP A 248 8.43 15.15 3.27
N LEU A 249 8.44 16.48 3.24
CA LEU A 249 7.26 17.29 3.54
C LEU A 249 6.06 16.93 2.65
N PHE A 250 6.28 16.91 1.33
CA PHE A 250 5.20 16.72 0.36
C PHE A 250 4.76 15.26 0.21
N TYR A 251 5.67 14.31 0.33
CA TYR A 251 5.35 12.90 0.07
C TYR A 251 5.17 12.04 1.32
N ASN A 252 5.68 12.48 2.47
CA ASN A 252 5.59 11.71 3.71
C ASN A 252 4.80 12.43 4.80
N ARG A 253 5.25 13.61 5.21
CA ARG A 253 4.69 14.32 6.36
C ARG A 253 3.27 14.82 6.14
N VAL A 254 2.86 15.03 4.90
CA VAL A 254 1.49 15.40 4.54
C VAL A 254 0.43 14.39 5.04
N PHE A 255 0.81 13.14 5.27
CA PHE A 255 -0.04 12.11 5.86
C PHE A 255 0.47 11.63 7.23
N LEU A 256 1.77 11.40 7.40
CA LEU A 256 2.31 10.94 8.69
C LEU A 256 1.96 11.88 9.85
N ASP A 257 2.16 13.17 9.68
CA ASP A 257 1.95 14.15 10.75
C ASP A 257 0.47 14.24 11.15
N PRO A 258 -0.50 14.49 10.25
CA PRO A 258 -1.90 14.55 10.65
C PRO A 258 -2.45 13.23 11.20
N MET A 259 -2.03 12.09 10.66
CA MET A 259 -2.55 10.79 11.09
C MET A 259 -2.00 10.34 12.45
N VAL A 260 -0.75 10.65 12.76
CA VAL A 260 -0.08 10.19 13.99
C VAL A 260 0.02 11.30 15.03
N LYS A 261 0.35 12.54 14.63
CA LYS A 261 0.49 13.69 15.53
C LYS A 261 -0.77 14.54 15.62
N GLY A 262 -1.74 14.33 14.74
CA GLY A 262 -2.99 15.09 14.71
C GLY A 262 -2.86 16.53 14.19
N ALA A 263 -1.77 16.85 13.50
CA ALA A 263 -1.53 18.19 12.97
C ALA A 263 -0.71 18.16 11.69
N TYR A 264 -1.04 19.04 10.75
CA TYR A 264 -0.23 19.24 9.55
C TYR A 264 1.09 19.96 9.87
N PRO A 265 2.16 19.69 9.11
CA PRO A 265 3.32 20.56 9.07
C PRO A 265 2.90 22.00 8.75
N PRO A 266 3.36 23.03 9.51
CA PRO A 266 2.96 24.42 9.29
C PRO A 266 3.23 24.93 7.87
N GLU A 267 4.24 24.40 7.21
CA GLU A 267 4.64 24.79 5.87
C GLU A 267 3.53 24.55 4.82
N LEU A 268 2.64 23.57 5.04
CA LEU A 268 1.53 23.29 4.11
C LEU A 268 0.48 24.39 4.11
N PHE A 269 0.34 25.15 5.20
CA PHE A 269 -0.57 26.31 5.26
C PHE A 269 -0.03 27.54 4.51
N THR A 270 1.24 27.53 4.14
CA THR A 270 1.88 28.63 3.37
C THR A 270 1.83 28.42 1.85
N LEU A 271 1.30 27.27 1.38
CA LEU A 271 1.25 26.94 -0.04
C LEU A 271 0.46 27.95 -0.89
N PRO A 272 -0.68 28.53 -0.42
CA PRO A 272 -1.40 29.52 -1.20
C PRO A 272 -0.57 30.77 -1.51
N GLU A 273 0.14 31.28 -0.52
CA GLU A 273 0.96 32.49 -0.68
C GLU A 273 2.25 32.25 -1.45
N LYS A 274 2.93 31.13 -1.18
CA LYS A 274 4.25 30.84 -1.77
C LYS A 274 4.16 30.27 -3.18
N HIS A 275 3.13 29.46 -3.44
CA HIS A 275 3.07 28.65 -4.65
C HIS A 275 1.71 28.69 -5.35
N GLN A 276 0.77 29.49 -4.90
CA GLN A 276 -0.58 29.60 -5.46
C GLN A 276 -1.33 28.25 -5.46
N VAL A 277 -1.02 27.39 -4.50
CA VAL A 277 -1.69 26.11 -4.28
C VAL A 277 -2.75 26.30 -3.21
N SER A 278 -4.01 26.38 -3.64
CA SER A 278 -5.15 26.58 -2.74
C SER A 278 -5.73 25.25 -2.28
N TRP A 279 -6.15 25.20 -1.03
CA TRP A 279 -6.92 24.08 -0.48
C TRP A 279 -7.82 24.58 0.65
N ASP A 280 -8.99 23.98 0.76
CA ASP A 280 -10.01 24.38 1.71
C ASP A 280 -9.99 23.47 2.94
N TYR A 281 -10.05 24.07 4.11
CA TYR A 281 -10.18 23.41 5.40
C TYR A 281 -10.92 24.32 6.38
N THR A 282 -11.47 23.73 7.44
CA THR A 282 -12.09 24.47 8.55
C THR A 282 -11.39 24.14 9.87
N ASP A 283 -11.55 25.00 10.86
CA ASP A 283 -11.01 24.78 12.21
C ASP A 283 -11.63 23.52 12.84
N ASP A 284 -12.91 23.25 12.57
CA ASP A 284 -13.59 22.02 13.02
C ASP A 284 -12.99 20.76 12.40
N GLU A 285 -12.66 20.79 11.11
CA GLU A 285 -11.99 19.68 10.44
C GLU A 285 -10.60 19.42 11.03
N LEU A 286 -9.82 20.50 11.29
CA LEU A 286 -8.51 20.37 11.94
C LEU A 286 -8.64 19.84 13.38
N ALA A 287 -9.69 20.21 14.10
CA ALA A 287 -9.97 19.67 15.44
C ALA A 287 -10.31 18.17 15.38
N ILE A 288 -11.12 17.74 14.42
CA ILE A 288 -11.43 16.29 14.21
C ILE A 288 -10.15 15.49 13.94
N ILE A 289 -9.27 16.00 13.09
CA ILE A 289 -7.97 15.35 12.78
C ILE A 289 -7.12 15.26 14.05
N ARG A 290 -7.04 16.32 14.84
CA ARG A 290 -6.24 16.37 16.07
C ARG A 290 -6.72 15.37 17.12
N GLU A 291 -8.02 15.19 17.25
CA GLU A 291 -8.64 14.39 18.32
C GLU A 291 -8.79 12.90 17.96
N ASN A 292 -8.60 12.53 16.68
CA ASN A 292 -8.85 11.19 16.19
C ASN A 292 -7.69 10.67 15.35
N THR A 293 -6.55 10.48 15.99
CA THR A 293 -5.35 9.88 15.37
C THR A 293 -5.49 8.36 15.28
N VAL A 294 -4.75 7.74 14.37
CA VAL A 294 -4.81 6.30 14.13
C VAL A 294 -4.21 5.48 15.28
N ASP A 295 -4.69 4.24 15.45
CA ASP A 295 -4.20 3.32 16.48
C ASP A 295 -2.88 2.65 16.09
N GLU A 296 -2.67 2.41 14.81
CA GLU A 296 -1.48 1.77 14.25
C GLU A 296 -1.23 2.21 12.80
N LEU A 297 -0.02 1.97 12.30
CA LEU A 297 0.34 2.17 10.91
C LEU A 297 0.69 0.84 10.23
N GLY A 298 0.24 0.68 8.99
CA GLY A 298 0.89 -0.19 8.03
C GLY A 298 1.86 0.65 7.19
N ILE A 299 3.02 0.13 6.88
CA ILE A 299 4.06 0.84 6.11
C ILE A 299 4.51 -0.01 4.93
N ASN A 300 4.29 0.52 3.72
CA ASN A 300 4.75 -0.07 2.47
C ASN A 300 6.15 0.43 2.16
N LEU A 301 7.10 -0.48 1.98
CA LEU A 301 8.52 -0.16 1.77
C LEU A 301 9.12 -1.05 0.67
N TYR A 302 9.53 -0.44 -0.42
CA TYR A 302 10.07 -1.15 -1.58
C TYR A 302 11.51 -0.79 -1.91
N TYR A 303 11.86 0.50 -1.94
CA TYR A 303 13.18 0.96 -2.34
C TYR A 303 13.49 2.34 -1.75
N PRO A 304 14.79 2.70 -1.62
CA PRO A 304 15.17 4.03 -1.15
C PRO A 304 14.90 5.10 -2.21
N HIS A 305 14.49 6.28 -1.77
CA HIS A 305 14.33 7.46 -2.61
C HIS A 305 15.55 8.37 -2.43
N ARG A 306 16.19 8.74 -3.52
CA ARG A 306 17.40 9.57 -3.51
C ARG A 306 17.15 10.85 -4.25
N VAL A 307 17.50 11.97 -3.63
CA VAL A 307 17.26 13.29 -4.20
C VAL A 307 18.51 14.19 -4.05
N LYS A 308 18.56 15.22 -4.86
CA LYS A 308 19.54 16.30 -4.80
C LYS A 308 18.83 17.64 -5.00
N ALA A 309 19.55 18.74 -4.72
CA ALA A 309 19.08 20.05 -5.06
C ALA A 309 18.87 20.21 -6.57
N PRO A 310 17.87 21.01 -7.01
CA PRO A 310 17.64 21.27 -8.42
C PRO A 310 18.86 21.89 -9.08
N SER A 311 19.19 21.42 -10.27
CA SER A 311 20.27 21.96 -11.11
C SER A 311 19.81 23.12 -11.99
N ARG A 312 18.50 23.34 -12.11
CA ARG A 312 17.89 24.38 -12.94
C ARG A 312 16.81 25.11 -12.15
N ALA A 313 16.70 26.43 -12.39
CA ALA A 313 15.57 27.20 -11.91
C ALA A 313 14.31 26.85 -12.71
N TRP A 314 13.16 26.85 -12.05
CA TRP A 314 11.87 26.73 -12.70
C TRP A 314 11.50 28.03 -13.40
N HIS A 315 10.86 27.90 -14.56
CA HIS A 315 10.30 29.06 -15.24
C HIS A 315 9.17 29.66 -14.38
N PRO A 316 9.08 30.99 -14.22
CA PRO A 316 8.08 31.63 -13.36
C PRO A 316 6.64 31.27 -13.67
N ASP A 317 6.33 30.98 -14.95
CA ASP A 317 4.98 30.63 -15.41
C ASP A 317 4.67 29.13 -15.29
N THR A 318 5.61 28.29 -14.82
CA THR A 318 5.37 26.86 -14.63
C THR A 318 4.49 26.65 -13.39
N PRO A 319 3.35 25.95 -13.51
CA PRO A 319 2.56 25.59 -12.34
C PRO A 319 3.38 24.86 -11.31
N PHE A 320 3.14 25.15 -10.03
CA PHE A 320 3.91 24.54 -8.94
C PHE A 320 3.74 23.02 -8.92
N HIS A 321 4.88 22.35 -8.80
CA HIS A 321 5.00 20.93 -8.48
C HIS A 321 6.08 20.78 -7.41
N PRO A 322 5.98 19.83 -6.46
CA PRO A 322 7.02 19.63 -5.43
C PRO A 322 8.46 19.49 -5.95
N ALA A 323 8.62 19.00 -7.19
CA ALA A 323 9.92 18.93 -7.87
C ALA A 323 10.58 20.31 -8.10
N TYR A 324 9.89 21.41 -7.77
CA TYR A 324 10.51 22.73 -7.62
C TYR A 324 11.72 22.72 -6.65
N TYR A 325 11.66 21.84 -5.63
CA TYR A 325 12.63 21.79 -4.55
C TYR A 325 13.68 20.70 -4.69
N TYR A 326 13.53 19.74 -5.61
CA TYR A 326 14.42 18.59 -5.71
C TYR A 326 14.52 18.04 -7.13
N GLU A 327 15.57 17.27 -7.37
CA GLU A 327 15.71 16.38 -8.51
C GLU A 327 16.05 14.97 -8.04
N PRO A 328 15.62 13.91 -8.75
CA PRO A 328 16.07 12.55 -8.48
C PRO A 328 17.59 12.44 -8.57
N PHE A 329 18.18 11.59 -7.75
CA PHE A 329 19.60 11.28 -7.77
C PHE A 329 19.83 9.77 -7.84
N GLU A 330 20.71 9.35 -8.70
CA GLU A 330 21.09 7.95 -8.85
C GLU A 330 22.48 7.72 -8.25
N LEU A 331 22.54 6.95 -7.14
CA LEU A 331 23.82 6.62 -6.49
C LEU A 331 24.58 5.61 -7.34
N PRO A 332 25.82 5.92 -7.78
CA PRO A 332 26.65 4.98 -8.52
C PRO A 332 26.93 3.70 -7.70
N GLY A 333 26.87 2.56 -8.36
CA GLY A 333 27.19 1.27 -7.73
C GLY A 333 26.08 0.69 -6.83
N ARG A 334 24.90 1.32 -6.75
CA ARG A 334 23.77 0.77 -6.03
C ARG A 334 23.34 -0.59 -6.58
N ARG A 335 22.84 -1.48 -5.72
CA ARG A 335 22.30 -2.77 -6.15
C ARG A 335 20.89 -2.57 -6.73
N MET A 336 20.64 -3.14 -7.90
CA MET A 336 19.40 -2.93 -8.65
C MET A 336 18.62 -4.21 -8.90
N ASN A 337 17.32 -4.14 -8.71
CA ASN A 337 16.37 -5.03 -9.35
C ASN A 337 16.20 -4.59 -10.82
N LYS A 338 16.87 -5.26 -11.72
CA LYS A 338 16.91 -4.88 -13.14
C LYS A 338 15.54 -5.03 -13.83
N SER A 339 14.71 -5.97 -13.39
CA SER A 339 13.37 -6.17 -13.95
C SER A 339 12.48 -4.96 -13.72
N ARG A 340 12.49 -4.39 -12.52
CA ARG A 340 11.60 -3.29 -12.12
C ARG A 340 12.28 -1.92 -12.20
N GLY A 341 13.61 -1.89 -12.24
CA GLY A 341 14.39 -0.66 -12.22
C GLY A 341 14.47 0.00 -10.83
N TRP A 342 14.24 -0.76 -9.75
CA TRP A 342 14.29 -0.27 -8.39
C TRP A 342 15.57 -0.67 -7.69
N GLU A 343 16.10 0.23 -6.87
CA GLU A 343 17.23 -0.08 -6.00
C GLU A 343 16.81 -1.09 -4.93
N ILE A 344 17.67 -2.07 -4.66
CA ILE A 344 17.48 -3.01 -3.55
C ILE A 344 18.21 -2.43 -2.33
N GLY A 345 17.45 -1.91 -1.37
CA GLY A 345 17.98 -1.23 -0.20
C GLY A 345 17.23 -1.63 1.07
N PRO A 346 17.46 -2.81 1.65
CA PRO A 346 16.69 -3.27 2.81
C PRO A 346 16.87 -2.38 4.05
N PHE A 347 17.93 -1.58 4.12
CA PHE A 347 18.19 -0.62 5.20
C PHE A 347 17.07 0.43 5.39
N ILE A 348 16.26 0.67 4.39
CA ILE A 348 15.12 1.61 4.50
C ILE A 348 14.14 1.21 5.61
N ILE A 349 13.98 -0.08 5.86
CA ILE A 349 13.10 -0.58 6.93
C ILE A 349 13.64 -0.17 8.29
N TYR A 350 14.93 -0.37 8.52
CA TYR A 350 15.57 0.04 9.78
C TYR A 350 15.51 1.55 9.98
N ASP A 351 15.84 2.33 8.96
CA ASP A 351 15.82 3.79 9.04
C ASP A 351 14.40 4.32 9.29
N MET A 352 13.38 3.78 8.62
CA MET A 352 11.99 4.14 8.89
C MET A 352 11.55 3.72 10.30
N ALA A 353 11.95 2.55 10.74
CA ALA A 353 11.66 2.07 12.10
C ALA A 353 12.20 3.00 13.18
N MET A 354 13.45 3.44 13.03
CA MET A 354 14.07 4.38 13.95
C MET A 354 13.42 5.76 13.89
N ARG A 355 12.98 6.19 12.71
CA ARG A 355 12.23 7.42 12.55
C ARG A 355 10.88 7.36 13.28
N ILE A 356 10.13 6.29 13.10
CA ILE A 356 8.85 6.11 13.83
C ILE A 356 9.08 6.12 15.33
N LYS A 357 10.12 5.41 15.79
CA LYS A 357 10.49 5.36 17.21
C LYS A 357 10.81 6.75 17.78
N ASN A 358 11.63 7.53 17.08
CA ASN A 358 12.20 8.77 17.60
C ASN A 358 11.31 10.01 17.35
N GLU A 359 10.52 10.00 16.26
CA GLU A 359 9.77 11.20 15.83
C GLU A 359 8.25 11.03 15.92
N TYR A 360 7.74 9.78 15.96
CA TYR A 360 6.30 9.47 15.92
C TYR A 360 5.80 8.67 17.12
N GLY A 361 6.42 8.91 18.31
CA GLY A 361 5.96 8.31 19.56
C GLY A 361 6.06 6.79 19.62
N ASN A 362 6.85 6.18 18.75
CA ASN A 362 6.96 4.72 18.61
C ASN A 362 5.60 4.02 18.50
N ILE A 363 4.68 4.62 17.73
CA ILE A 363 3.36 4.05 17.47
C ILE A 363 3.49 2.59 16.98
N PRO A 364 2.58 1.68 17.35
CA PRO A 364 2.57 0.33 16.80
C PRO A 364 2.48 0.37 15.26
N TRP A 365 3.29 -0.44 14.59
CA TRP A 365 3.26 -0.54 13.14
C TRP A 365 3.73 -1.91 12.65
N PHE A 366 3.57 -2.17 11.37
CA PHE A 366 4.07 -3.36 10.69
C PHE A 366 4.45 -3.02 9.26
N VAL A 367 5.34 -3.82 8.68
CA VAL A 367 5.62 -3.75 7.24
C VAL A 367 4.38 -4.30 6.52
N ALA A 368 3.64 -3.43 5.85
CA ALA A 368 2.38 -3.79 5.23
C ALA A 368 2.54 -4.28 3.78
N GLU A 369 3.60 -3.83 3.12
CA GLU A 369 4.05 -4.34 1.82
C GLU A 369 5.57 -4.20 1.71
N SER A 370 6.20 -5.25 1.20
CA SER A 370 7.57 -5.26 0.73
C SER A 370 7.71 -6.44 -0.22
N GLY A 371 8.32 -6.25 -1.38
CA GLY A 371 8.39 -7.33 -2.37
C GLY A 371 9.26 -6.99 -3.56
N MET A 372 9.60 -8.02 -4.33
CA MET A 372 10.45 -7.95 -5.51
C MET A 372 9.68 -8.44 -6.75
N GLY A 373 9.43 -7.53 -7.68
CA GLY A 373 8.84 -7.88 -8.96
C GLY A 373 9.88 -8.31 -9.97
N VAL A 374 9.69 -9.45 -10.62
CA VAL A 374 10.64 -10.05 -11.56
C VAL A 374 9.93 -10.43 -12.85
N GLU A 375 10.57 -10.10 -13.99
CA GLU A 375 10.11 -10.46 -15.32
C GLU A 375 10.55 -11.87 -15.71
N ASN A 376 9.75 -12.52 -16.57
CA ASN A 376 10.11 -13.80 -17.20
C ASN A 376 10.54 -14.88 -16.18
N GLU A 377 9.84 -14.99 -15.09
CA GLU A 377 10.18 -15.99 -14.05
C GLU A 377 10.19 -17.43 -14.55
N GLY A 378 9.52 -17.70 -15.67
CA GLY A 378 9.58 -19.01 -16.33
C GLY A 378 11.00 -19.49 -16.69
N GLN A 379 11.95 -18.58 -16.88
CA GLN A 379 13.36 -18.91 -17.09
C GLN A 379 14.03 -19.61 -15.89
N PHE A 380 13.48 -19.45 -14.71
CA PHE A 380 13.96 -20.07 -13.46
C PHE A 380 13.24 -21.38 -13.11
N ARG A 381 12.46 -21.92 -14.05
CA ARG A 381 11.68 -23.15 -13.85
C ARG A 381 12.60 -24.36 -13.88
N ASN A 382 12.51 -25.19 -12.86
CA ASN A 382 13.25 -26.45 -12.79
C ASN A 382 12.55 -27.59 -13.57
N ALA A 383 13.14 -28.78 -13.55
CA ALA A 383 12.61 -29.95 -14.25
C ALA A 383 11.22 -30.40 -13.75
N ASP A 384 10.88 -30.12 -12.50
CA ASP A 384 9.57 -30.43 -11.90
C ASP A 384 8.52 -29.35 -12.18
N GLY A 385 8.87 -28.32 -12.93
CA GLY A 385 7.98 -27.23 -13.32
C GLY A 385 7.83 -26.12 -12.26
N VAL A 386 8.64 -26.11 -11.20
CA VAL A 386 8.62 -25.13 -10.12
C VAL A 386 9.56 -23.97 -10.44
N ILE A 387 9.10 -22.76 -10.25
CA ILE A 387 9.96 -21.56 -10.34
C ILE A 387 10.85 -21.50 -9.10
N GLU A 388 12.16 -21.54 -9.31
CA GLU A 388 13.17 -21.40 -8.26
C GLU A 388 13.52 -19.93 -8.04
N ASP A 389 12.69 -19.24 -7.26
CA ASP A 389 12.79 -17.80 -7.01
C ASP A 389 13.67 -17.46 -5.80
N ASP A 390 14.92 -17.96 -5.82
CA ASP A 390 15.92 -17.71 -4.76
C ASP A 390 16.20 -16.21 -4.55
N TYR A 391 16.11 -15.40 -5.60
CA TYR A 391 16.20 -13.94 -5.51
C TYR A 391 15.10 -13.34 -4.63
N ARG A 392 13.88 -13.91 -4.64
CA ARG A 392 12.77 -13.46 -3.77
C ARG A 392 13.00 -13.88 -2.32
N ILE A 393 13.51 -15.10 -2.12
CA ILE A 393 13.89 -15.58 -0.78
C ILE A 393 14.95 -14.68 -0.18
N ALA A 394 15.98 -14.32 -0.94
CA ALA A 394 17.03 -13.40 -0.49
C ALA A 394 16.46 -12.01 -0.17
N PHE A 395 15.64 -11.46 -1.05
CA PHE A 395 15.00 -10.15 -0.86
C PHE A 395 14.16 -10.11 0.42
N ILE A 396 13.25 -11.06 0.60
CA ILE A 396 12.40 -11.15 1.79
C ILE A 396 13.26 -11.33 3.05
N GLY A 397 14.25 -12.23 3.00
CA GLY A 397 15.13 -12.50 4.10
C GLY A 397 15.89 -11.27 4.58
N GLU A 398 16.46 -10.50 3.67
CA GLU A 398 17.19 -9.27 3.97
C GLU A 398 16.29 -8.16 4.56
N HIS A 399 15.09 -8.00 4.04
CA HIS A 399 14.13 -7.02 4.53
C HIS A 399 13.56 -7.42 5.90
N LEU A 400 13.23 -8.69 6.09
CA LEU A 400 12.80 -9.21 7.39
C LEU A 400 13.92 -9.10 8.43
N TYR A 401 15.18 -9.35 8.04
CA TYR A 401 16.33 -9.14 8.91
C TYR A 401 16.38 -7.71 9.47
N GLN A 402 16.21 -6.71 8.61
CA GLN A 402 16.21 -5.32 9.05
C GLN A 402 15.02 -5.02 10.00
N THR A 403 13.88 -5.64 9.75
CA THR A 403 12.71 -5.52 10.62
C THR A 403 12.97 -6.07 12.02
N LEU A 404 13.54 -7.27 12.10
CA LEU A 404 13.87 -7.91 13.37
C LEU A 404 15.00 -7.18 14.11
N ARG A 405 16.01 -6.73 13.39
CA ARG A 405 17.09 -5.89 13.96
C ARG A 405 16.53 -4.59 14.56
N ALA A 406 15.63 -3.93 13.85
CA ALA A 406 14.99 -2.71 14.37
C ALA A 406 14.20 -2.98 15.65
N ARG A 407 13.54 -4.14 15.75
CA ARG A 407 12.84 -4.55 16.97
C ARG A 407 13.81 -4.75 18.15
N GLU A 408 14.96 -5.34 17.93
CA GLU A 408 16.01 -5.48 18.96
C GLU A 408 16.46 -4.11 19.49
N ASP A 409 16.46 -3.08 18.62
CA ASP A 409 16.79 -1.71 18.98
C ASP A 409 15.55 -0.88 19.46
N GLY A 410 14.44 -1.53 19.76
CA GLY A 410 13.27 -0.97 20.44
C GLY A 410 12.17 -0.44 19.52
N ALA A 411 12.22 -0.72 18.22
CA ALA A 411 11.13 -0.36 17.31
C ALA A 411 9.88 -1.19 17.62
N ASN A 412 8.72 -0.54 17.60
CA ASN A 412 7.41 -1.15 17.87
C ASN A 412 6.77 -1.75 16.61
N CYS A 413 7.55 -2.57 15.90
CA CYS A 413 7.13 -3.24 14.66
C CYS A 413 6.65 -4.66 14.95
N HIS A 414 5.40 -4.98 14.58
CA HIS A 414 4.71 -6.22 14.96
C HIS A 414 4.57 -7.25 13.86
N GLY A 415 5.00 -6.96 12.64
CA GLY A 415 4.81 -7.90 11.56
C GLY A 415 5.47 -7.51 10.25
N TYR A 416 5.44 -8.48 9.34
CA TYR A 416 5.91 -8.35 7.98
C TYR A 416 4.91 -9.02 7.03
N MET A 417 4.33 -8.21 6.12
CA MET A 417 3.46 -8.67 5.04
C MET A 417 4.21 -8.54 3.73
N LEU A 418 4.44 -9.63 3.03
CA LEU A 418 5.06 -9.55 1.72
C LEU A 418 4.04 -9.10 0.66
N TRP A 419 4.47 -8.33 -0.33
CA TRP A 419 3.74 -8.10 -1.56
C TRP A 419 4.31 -8.99 -2.65
N ALA A 420 3.60 -10.03 -3.09
CA ALA A 420 2.25 -10.42 -2.77
C ALA A 420 2.18 -11.93 -2.56
N PHE A 421 1.03 -12.44 -2.14
CA PHE A 421 0.86 -13.89 -2.00
C PHE A 421 0.84 -14.60 -3.34
N THR A 422 -0.03 -14.16 -4.26
CA THR A 422 -0.02 -14.59 -5.66
C THR A 422 0.53 -13.49 -6.55
N ASP A 423 1.01 -13.85 -7.73
CA ASP A 423 1.15 -12.87 -8.80
C ASP A 423 -0.19 -12.16 -8.99
N ASN A 424 -0.18 -10.87 -9.26
CA ASN A 424 -1.40 -10.09 -9.41
C ASN A 424 -1.24 -8.95 -10.42
N VAL A 425 -2.29 -8.17 -10.60
CA VAL A 425 -2.31 -7.03 -11.52
C VAL A 425 -1.70 -5.79 -10.88
N SER A 426 -0.54 -5.37 -11.35
CA SER A 426 0.04 -4.07 -11.01
C SER A 426 -0.47 -2.97 -11.96
N PRO A 427 -0.63 -1.71 -11.49
CA PRO A 427 -1.02 -0.61 -12.39
C PRO A 427 -0.11 -0.49 -13.60
N MET A 428 -0.66 -0.47 -14.80
CA MET A 428 0.00 -0.49 -16.13
C MET A 428 0.90 -1.70 -16.37
N ASN A 429 1.70 -2.07 -15.41
CA ASN A 429 2.63 -3.20 -15.46
C ASN A 429 1.90 -4.54 -15.58
N ALA A 430 0.66 -4.61 -15.13
CA ALA A 430 -0.18 -5.81 -15.12
C ALA A 430 0.57 -7.02 -14.53
N PHE A 431 0.80 -8.08 -15.32
CA PHE A 431 1.56 -9.26 -14.92
C PHE A 431 3.00 -9.29 -15.43
N LYS A 432 3.52 -8.18 -15.93
CA LYS A 432 4.90 -8.12 -16.44
C LYS A 432 5.91 -8.48 -15.37
N ASN A 433 5.82 -7.83 -14.22
CA ASN A 433 6.62 -8.15 -13.04
C ASN A 433 5.79 -8.98 -12.06
N ARG A 434 6.33 -10.12 -11.65
CA ARG A 434 5.67 -11.07 -10.76
C ARG A 434 6.22 -10.93 -9.35
N TYR A 435 5.33 -10.88 -8.36
CA TYR A 435 5.66 -10.63 -6.95
C TYR A 435 5.30 -11.78 -6.02
N GLY A 436 4.56 -12.79 -6.51
CA GLY A 436 3.93 -13.80 -5.67
C GLY A 436 4.85 -14.89 -5.17
N LEU A 437 4.46 -15.54 -4.07
CA LEU A 437 4.92 -16.87 -3.69
C LEU A 437 4.25 -17.96 -4.54
N VAL A 438 3.16 -17.60 -5.19
CA VAL A 438 2.34 -18.46 -6.05
C VAL A 438 2.27 -17.85 -7.44
N GLU A 439 2.67 -18.64 -8.44
CA GLU A 439 2.53 -18.29 -9.84
C GLU A 439 1.06 -18.33 -10.27
N ILE A 440 0.63 -17.34 -11.04
CA ILE A 440 -0.63 -17.35 -11.77
C ILE A 440 -0.36 -17.65 -13.23
N ASP A 441 -0.89 -18.76 -13.72
CA ASP A 441 -0.74 -19.19 -15.10
C ASP A 441 -1.78 -18.48 -15.98
N LEU A 442 -1.31 -17.53 -16.79
CA LEU A 442 -2.18 -16.73 -17.67
C LEU A 442 -2.72 -17.53 -18.86
N ASP A 443 -2.02 -18.58 -19.26
CA ASP A 443 -2.38 -19.41 -20.43
C ASP A 443 -3.37 -20.52 -20.05
N HIS A 444 -3.45 -20.90 -18.79
CA HIS A 444 -4.27 -22.00 -18.28
C HIS A 444 -5.22 -21.54 -17.17
N ASN A 445 -6.18 -20.68 -17.53
CA ASN A 445 -7.31 -20.29 -16.69
C ASN A 445 -6.94 -19.79 -15.28
N ARG A 446 -5.83 -19.08 -15.15
CA ARG A 446 -5.31 -18.57 -13.86
C ARG A 446 -4.96 -19.68 -12.85
N ASP A 447 -4.54 -20.85 -13.30
CA ASP A 447 -4.12 -21.90 -12.38
C ASP A 447 -2.98 -21.44 -11.47
N ARG A 448 -2.98 -21.97 -10.24
CA ARG A 448 -2.03 -21.62 -9.18
C ARG A 448 -0.92 -22.67 -9.12
N ARG A 449 0.33 -22.22 -9.08
CA ARG A 449 1.50 -23.06 -8.83
C ARG A 449 2.39 -22.44 -7.78
N ALA A 450 2.68 -23.18 -6.71
CA ALA A 450 3.62 -22.72 -5.69
C ALA A 450 5.03 -22.54 -6.28
N LYS A 451 5.67 -21.43 -5.97
CA LYS A 451 7.09 -21.22 -6.24
C LYS A 451 7.94 -21.75 -5.07
N LYS A 452 9.24 -21.88 -5.25
CA LYS A 452 10.17 -22.33 -4.19
C LYS A 452 10.06 -21.51 -2.90
N SER A 453 9.84 -20.22 -3.02
CA SER A 453 9.67 -19.29 -1.91
C SER A 453 8.52 -19.64 -0.98
N LEU A 454 7.44 -20.27 -1.47
CA LEU A 454 6.32 -20.67 -0.62
C LEU A 454 6.77 -21.67 0.47
N SER A 455 7.51 -22.70 0.11
CA SER A 455 7.99 -23.70 1.07
C SER A 455 9.04 -23.11 2.03
N TRP A 456 9.85 -22.17 1.58
CA TRP A 456 10.78 -21.42 2.42
C TRP A 456 10.02 -20.58 3.46
N TYR A 457 8.98 -19.86 3.03
CA TYR A 457 8.15 -19.05 3.91
C TYR A 457 7.42 -19.90 4.96
N ARG A 458 6.99 -21.11 4.56
CA ARG A 458 6.42 -22.09 5.50
C ARG A 458 7.42 -22.47 6.59
N ARG A 459 8.66 -22.82 6.24
CA ARG A 459 9.69 -23.15 7.23
C ARG A 459 9.96 -21.96 8.15
N LEU A 460 10.07 -20.76 7.59
CA LEU A 460 10.24 -19.52 8.36
C LEU A 460 9.14 -19.36 9.44
N SER A 461 7.90 -19.61 9.05
CA SER A 461 6.74 -19.52 9.94
C SER A 461 6.74 -20.62 11.01
N ASP A 462 7.06 -21.84 10.65
CA ASP A 462 7.06 -22.99 11.57
C ASP A 462 8.24 -22.92 12.57
N GLU A 463 9.41 -22.62 12.08
CA GLU A 463 10.64 -22.58 12.90
C GLU A 463 10.79 -21.31 13.73
N ARG A 464 10.11 -20.23 13.32
CA ARG A 464 10.24 -18.91 13.94
C ARG A 464 11.70 -18.46 14.05
N GLN A 465 12.45 -18.74 13.02
CA GLN A 465 13.85 -18.36 12.90
C GLN A 465 14.15 -17.90 11.47
N LEU A 466 14.91 -16.82 11.37
CA LEU A 466 15.48 -16.34 10.12
C LEU A 466 17.00 -16.56 10.16
N THR A 467 17.49 -17.37 9.24
CA THR A 467 18.94 -17.51 9.03
C THR A 467 19.30 -16.81 7.72
N ILE A 468 20.20 -15.85 7.80
CA ILE A 468 20.66 -15.05 6.68
C ILE A 468 22.18 -15.11 6.58
N SER A 469 22.69 -15.25 5.35
CA SER A 469 24.12 -15.23 5.05
C SER A 469 24.47 -13.90 4.39
N PHE A 470 25.51 -13.25 4.88
CA PHE A 470 26.04 -12.02 4.31
C PHE A 470 27.33 -12.34 3.56
N ASP A 471 27.41 -11.96 2.31
CA ASP A 471 28.67 -11.93 1.61
C ASP A 471 29.51 -10.75 2.11
N ASP A 472 30.85 -10.87 2.03
CA ASP A 472 31.76 -9.83 2.55
C ASP A 472 31.59 -8.47 1.88
N GLU A 473 30.86 -8.40 0.77
CA GLU A 473 30.50 -7.17 0.06
C GLU A 473 29.49 -6.28 0.81
N TRP A 474 28.90 -6.78 1.93
CA TRP A 474 27.92 -6.06 2.76
C TRP A 474 28.51 -5.38 4.00
N LYS A 475 29.80 -5.44 4.15
CA LYS A 475 30.53 -4.71 5.20
C LYS A 475 30.98 -3.37 4.65
#